data_8aff6bbf9213b91e7aa1ee1910f2dae4
#
_entry.id   8aff6bbf9213b91e7aa1ee1910f2dae4
#
_cell.length_a   1.000
_cell.length_b   1.000
_cell.length_c   1.000
_cell.angle_alpha   90.00
_cell.angle_beta   90.00
_cell.angle_gamma   90.00
#
_symmetry.space_group_name_H-M   'P 1'
#
loop_
_entity.id
_entity.type
_entity.pdbx_description
1 polymer ?
#
loop_
_entity_poly.entity_id
_entity_poly.type
_entity_poly.pdbx_seq_one_letter_code
_entity_poly.pdbx_strand_id
1 'polypeptide(L)'
;MLVRAAVLGLLTVLALVCAHPTPAAAADGDVSWRVRTGANAYGDDRSSFSYAVNPGGTVEDTMVVTNRGKAPLRLAVYASDGYTTDAGQLDLLTRDKKSTGVGAWTRPKVTAVTVAPGKSADVPFTVTVPENATPGDHVGGLLTSLEQADTAAGINVDRRLGLRVAVRVGGELKPRLAVEDVQLDYHGSAGPFSKGSATVTYTVHNTGNALLSGRQEVAVRGPFGWLRTAADDLPDTPALLPGERWKVTVPVADVAPGVRLTATAKLLPLLTDASGSTTPLKPVEASAGAWAVPWTLALIVLLLIAAVTAIVLLARRNRTRRKAREAALVRDAVKAAMG
;
A
#
# COMPACT_ATOMS: atom_id res chain seq x y z
N MET A 1 75.08 14.99 -24.87
CA MET A 1 74.70 13.74 -24.21
C MET A 1 73.51 13.90 -23.23
N LEU A 2 73.32 15.03 -22.58
CA LEU A 2 72.26 15.28 -21.61
C LEU A 2 70.81 15.29 -22.17
N VAL A 3 70.62 15.74 -23.42
CA VAL A 3 69.29 15.82 -24.01
C VAL A 3 68.72 14.43 -24.42
N ARG A 4 69.57 13.45 -24.75
CA ARG A 4 69.15 12.08 -25.04
C ARG A 4 68.75 11.30 -23.80
N ALA A 5 69.32 11.59 -22.65
CA ALA A 5 68.92 10.96 -21.38
C ALA A 5 67.58 11.47 -20.87
N ALA A 6 67.28 12.76 -21.10
CA ALA A 6 66.00 13.35 -20.68
C ALA A 6 64.80 12.83 -21.51
N VAL A 7 64.99 12.55 -22.80
CA VAL A 7 63.96 12.01 -23.68
C VAL A 7 63.66 10.53 -23.35
N LEU A 8 64.67 9.73 -23.02
CA LEU A 8 64.44 8.34 -22.57
C LEU A 8 63.71 8.28 -21.21
N GLY A 9 64.04 9.17 -20.30
CA GLY A 9 63.34 9.25 -18.98
C GLY A 9 61.90 9.66 -19.10
N LEU A 10 61.57 10.55 -20.04
CA LEU A 10 60.20 10.99 -20.25
C LEU A 10 59.30 9.90 -20.93
N LEU A 11 59.88 9.10 -21.84
CA LEU A 11 59.19 7.97 -22.48
C LEU A 11 58.91 6.80 -21.50
N THR A 12 59.79 6.56 -20.52
CA THR A 12 59.55 5.53 -19.50
C THR A 12 58.48 5.95 -18.51
N VAL A 13 58.39 7.24 -18.14
CA VAL A 13 57.33 7.76 -17.27
C VAL A 13 55.98 7.76 -18.00
N LEU A 14 55.95 8.04 -19.29
CA LEU A 14 54.73 8.03 -20.10
C LEU A 14 54.18 6.59 -20.27
N ALA A 15 55.04 5.58 -20.32
CA ALA A 15 54.64 4.19 -20.42
C ALA A 15 54.04 3.63 -19.15
N LEU A 16 54.40 4.18 -17.97
CA LEU A 16 53.87 3.76 -16.67
C LEU A 16 52.46 4.35 -16.35
N VAL A 17 52.09 5.48 -17.00
CA VAL A 17 50.78 6.13 -16.81
C VAL A 17 49.68 5.46 -17.63
N CYS A 18 50.02 4.67 -18.66
CA CYS A 18 49.06 3.94 -19.49
C CYS A 18 48.67 2.55 -18.96
N ALA A 19 49.17 2.13 -17.81
CA ALA A 19 48.62 1.00 -17.11
C ALA A 19 47.31 1.43 -16.41
N HIS A 20 46.24 1.60 -17.22
CA HIS A 20 44.90 1.69 -16.66
C HIS A 20 44.64 0.39 -15.90
N PRO A 21 44.29 0.43 -14.63
CA PRO A 21 43.70 -0.76 -13.99
C PRO A 21 42.47 -1.07 -14.87
N THR A 22 42.55 -2.14 -15.64
CA THR A 22 41.32 -2.74 -16.16
C THR A 22 40.41 -2.87 -14.95
N PRO A 23 39.18 -2.27 -14.96
CA PRO A 23 38.24 -2.59 -13.92
C PRO A 23 38.18 -4.12 -13.96
N ALA A 24 38.53 -4.75 -12.86
CA ALA A 24 38.17 -6.13 -12.65
C ALA A 24 36.64 -6.10 -12.78
N ALA A 25 36.14 -6.46 -13.96
CA ALA A 25 34.75 -6.86 -14.10
C ALA A 25 34.63 -7.95 -13.05
N ALA A 26 34.02 -7.61 -11.92
CA ALA A 26 33.50 -8.62 -11.03
C ALA A 26 32.72 -9.52 -11.99
N ALA A 27 33.21 -10.72 -12.18
CA ALA A 27 32.49 -11.77 -12.84
C ALA A 27 31.24 -11.98 -11.94
N ASP A 28 30.24 -11.16 -12.16
CA ASP A 28 28.89 -11.42 -11.71
C ASP A 28 28.56 -12.71 -12.46
N GLY A 29 28.87 -13.82 -11.79
CA GLY A 29 28.75 -15.14 -12.37
C GLY A 29 27.33 -15.19 -12.89
N ASP A 30 27.21 -15.43 -14.18
CA ASP A 30 25.99 -15.45 -15.02
C ASP A 30 24.98 -16.49 -14.46
N VAL A 31 24.59 -16.27 -13.17
CA VAL A 31 23.69 -17.13 -12.40
C VAL A 31 22.28 -16.73 -12.78
N SER A 32 21.72 -17.48 -13.70
CA SER A 32 20.38 -17.27 -14.20
C SER A 32 19.64 -18.60 -14.29
N TRP A 33 18.43 -18.64 -13.75
CA TRP A 33 17.55 -19.80 -13.89
C TRP A 33 16.11 -19.36 -14.11
N ARG A 34 15.29 -20.30 -14.53
CA ARG A 34 13.85 -20.14 -14.72
C ARG A 34 13.13 -21.27 -14.04
N VAL A 35 11.96 -20.98 -13.48
CA VAL A 35 11.00 -21.96 -12.97
C VAL A 35 9.73 -21.92 -13.81
N ARG A 36 9.12 -23.06 -14.06
CA ARG A 36 7.82 -23.21 -14.71
C ARG A 36 7.06 -24.40 -14.20
N THR A 37 5.78 -24.45 -14.44
CA THR A 37 4.96 -25.63 -14.17
C THR A 37 5.31 -26.79 -15.13
N GLY A 38 5.25 -28.01 -14.68
CA GLY A 38 5.30 -29.18 -15.55
C GLY A 38 4.00 -29.34 -16.34
N ALA A 39 4.09 -29.87 -17.55
CA ALA A 39 2.94 -30.26 -18.34
C ALA A 39 2.35 -31.58 -17.79
N ASN A 40 1.07 -31.61 -17.49
CA ASN A 40 0.36 -32.78 -16.97
C ASN A 40 -1.16 -32.65 -17.16
N ALA A 41 -1.94 -33.51 -16.48
CA ALA A 41 -3.42 -33.50 -16.55
C ALA A 41 -4.07 -32.19 -16.08
N TYR A 42 -3.35 -31.34 -15.33
CA TYR A 42 -3.83 -29.99 -14.93
C TYR A 42 -3.58 -28.93 -16.00
N GLY A 43 -2.94 -29.25 -17.09
CA GLY A 43 -2.68 -28.38 -18.25
C GLY A 43 -1.22 -28.09 -18.53
N ASP A 44 -0.99 -27.48 -19.70
CA ASP A 44 0.30 -27.03 -20.19
C ASP A 44 0.45 -25.52 -19.92
N ASP A 45 1.67 -25.01 -19.89
CA ASP A 45 2.00 -23.57 -19.83
C ASP A 45 1.26 -22.77 -18.74
N ARG A 46 0.87 -23.41 -17.66
CA ARG A 46 0.27 -22.74 -16.50
C ARG A 46 1.26 -21.76 -15.89
N SER A 47 0.83 -20.55 -15.60
CA SER A 47 1.67 -19.54 -14.94
C SER A 47 1.86 -19.78 -13.44
N SER A 48 1.00 -20.60 -12.82
CA SER A 48 0.99 -20.92 -11.40
C SER A 48 0.30 -22.27 -11.17
N PHE A 49 0.44 -22.81 -9.99
CA PHE A 49 -0.30 -23.98 -9.54
C PHE A 49 -1.62 -23.53 -8.90
N SER A 50 -2.74 -24.08 -9.34
CA SER A 50 -4.07 -23.79 -8.79
C SER A 50 -4.89 -25.05 -8.70
N TYR A 51 -5.39 -25.35 -7.50
CA TYR A 51 -6.08 -26.59 -7.20
C TYR A 51 -7.34 -26.35 -6.39
N ALA A 52 -8.40 -27.12 -6.68
CA ALA A 52 -9.56 -27.27 -5.81
C ALA A 52 -9.48 -28.63 -5.15
N VAL A 53 -9.37 -28.67 -3.82
CA VAL A 53 -9.09 -29.89 -3.06
C VAL A 53 -9.99 -29.94 -1.84
N ASN A 54 -10.59 -31.09 -1.56
CA ASN A 54 -11.35 -31.27 -0.32
C ASN A 54 -10.40 -31.44 0.89
N PRO A 55 -10.83 -31.15 2.12
CA PRO A 55 -10.07 -31.48 3.31
C PRO A 55 -9.66 -32.97 3.30
N GLY A 56 -8.41 -33.25 3.68
CA GLY A 56 -7.78 -34.57 3.60
C GLY A 56 -7.28 -34.99 2.20
N GLY A 57 -7.60 -34.23 1.16
CA GLY A 57 -7.20 -34.53 -0.21
C GLY A 57 -5.74 -34.23 -0.50
N THR A 58 -5.23 -34.89 -1.54
CA THR A 58 -3.83 -34.78 -1.96
C THR A 58 -3.74 -34.54 -3.47
N VAL A 59 -2.79 -33.71 -3.88
CA VAL A 59 -2.45 -33.39 -5.27
C VAL A 59 -0.95 -33.59 -5.48
N GLU A 60 -0.58 -34.23 -6.57
CA GLU A 60 0.81 -34.33 -7.02
C GLU A 60 1.02 -33.52 -8.30
N ASP A 61 2.13 -32.79 -8.36
CA ASP A 61 2.50 -32.01 -9.54
C ASP A 61 4.03 -31.84 -9.61
N THR A 62 4.51 -31.14 -10.62
CA THR A 62 5.94 -30.98 -10.87
C THR A 62 6.28 -29.54 -11.23
N MET A 63 7.29 -28.99 -10.59
CA MET A 63 7.95 -27.74 -11.00
C MET A 63 9.19 -28.09 -11.84
N VAL A 64 9.38 -27.40 -12.95
CA VAL A 64 10.55 -27.57 -13.82
C VAL A 64 11.49 -26.39 -13.61
N VAL A 65 12.73 -26.70 -13.25
CA VAL A 65 13.81 -25.71 -13.04
C VAL A 65 14.79 -25.80 -14.20
N THR A 66 15.04 -24.71 -14.89
CA THR A 66 15.96 -24.63 -16.03
C THR A 66 17.13 -23.73 -15.68
N ASN A 67 18.36 -24.23 -15.77
CA ASN A 67 19.57 -23.41 -15.63
C ASN A 67 19.88 -22.71 -16.96
N ARG A 68 19.90 -21.39 -16.94
CA ARG A 68 20.26 -20.55 -18.10
C ARG A 68 21.68 -20.00 -18.02
N GLY A 69 22.37 -20.26 -16.91
CA GLY A 69 23.77 -19.91 -16.69
C GLY A 69 24.74 -20.85 -17.40
N LYS A 70 26.01 -20.56 -17.26
CA LYS A 70 27.13 -21.31 -17.90
C LYS A 70 27.79 -22.30 -16.94
N ALA A 71 27.48 -22.27 -15.65
CA ALA A 71 27.99 -23.17 -14.63
C ALA A 71 26.87 -24.05 -14.04
N PRO A 72 27.20 -25.24 -13.48
CA PRO A 72 26.22 -26.02 -12.73
C PRO A 72 25.62 -25.18 -11.58
N LEU A 73 24.30 -25.24 -11.41
CA LEU A 73 23.56 -24.44 -10.45
C LEU A 73 22.95 -25.36 -9.39
N ARG A 74 23.33 -25.14 -8.15
CA ARG A 74 22.74 -25.82 -6.98
C ARG A 74 21.75 -24.90 -6.29
N LEU A 75 20.51 -25.35 -6.19
CA LEU A 75 19.39 -24.62 -5.62
C LEU A 75 18.76 -25.41 -4.48
N ALA A 76 18.51 -24.76 -3.38
CA ALA A 76 17.61 -25.27 -2.36
C ALA A 76 16.16 -25.18 -2.85
N VAL A 77 15.34 -26.17 -2.49
CA VAL A 77 13.90 -26.22 -2.82
C VAL A 77 13.10 -26.28 -1.53
N TYR A 78 12.13 -25.38 -1.40
CA TYR A 78 11.23 -25.35 -0.24
C TYR A 78 9.88 -24.73 -0.59
N ALA A 79 8.89 -24.96 0.25
CA ALA A 79 7.58 -24.31 0.14
C ALA A 79 7.38 -23.30 1.27
N SER A 80 6.59 -22.28 1.02
CA SER A 80 6.34 -21.22 1.99
C SER A 80 4.93 -20.65 1.84
N ASP A 81 4.37 -20.10 2.93
CA ASP A 81 3.08 -19.40 2.89
C ASP A 81 3.21 -18.04 2.21
N GLY A 82 2.15 -17.66 1.51
CA GLY A 82 2.00 -16.35 0.90
C GLY A 82 1.42 -15.33 1.88
N TYR A 83 1.77 -14.08 1.68
CA TYR A 83 1.18 -12.94 2.38
C TYR A 83 1.17 -11.70 1.47
N THR A 84 0.28 -10.76 1.76
CA THR A 84 0.23 -9.48 1.04
C THR A 84 1.13 -8.46 1.75
N THR A 85 2.08 -7.87 1.02
CA THR A 85 2.96 -6.82 1.53
C THR A 85 2.22 -5.50 1.72
N ASP A 86 2.82 -4.56 2.46
CA ASP A 86 2.27 -3.20 2.61
C ASP A 86 2.11 -2.48 1.25
N ALA A 87 2.92 -2.83 0.26
CA ALA A 87 2.81 -2.35 -1.11
C ALA A 87 1.70 -3.05 -1.92
N GLY A 88 0.97 -3.99 -1.33
CA GLY A 88 -0.12 -4.72 -1.98
C GLY A 88 0.32 -5.84 -2.91
N GLN A 89 1.56 -6.29 -2.82
CA GLN A 89 2.06 -7.40 -3.63
C GLN A 89 2.03 -8.71 -2.84
N LEU A 90 1.70 -9.80 -3.52
CA LEU A 90 1.85 -11.13 -2.94
C LEU A 90 3.33 -11.47 -2.83
N ASP A 91 3.81 -11.77 -1.64
CA ASP A 91 5.15 -12.28 -1.38
C ASP A 91 5.07 -13.60 -0.57
N LEU A 92 6.19 -14.27 -0.42
CA LEU A 92 6.31 -15.54 0.26
C LEU A 92 7.20 -15.39 1.49
N LEU A 93 6.82 -16.02 2.59
CA LEU A 93 7.63 -16.00 3.81
C LEU A 93 9.05 -16.46 3.53
N THR A 94 10.01 -15.89 4.23
CA THR A 94 11.41 -16.29 4.17
C THR A 94 11.61 -17.69 4.80
N ARG A 95 12.69 -18.37 4.43
CA ARG A 95 12.94 -19.76 4.83
C ARG A 95 13.03 -19.97 6.34
N ASP A 96 13.43 -18.96 7.08
CA ASP A 96 13.51 -18.95 8.55
C ASP A 96 12.14 -18.87 9.24
N LYS A 97 11.10 -18.43 8.52
CA LYS A 97 9.76 -18.33 9.06
C LYS A 97 8.97 -19.62 8.86
N LYS A 98 8.28 -20.02 9.92
CA LYS A 98 7.47 -21.25 9.91
C LYS A 98 6.17 -21.02 9.14
N SER A 99 5.93 -21.81 8.11
CA SER A 99 4.66 -21.90 7.40
C SER A 99 3.64 -22.74 8.16
N THR A 100 2.38 -22.38 8.10
CA THR A 100 1.25 -23.07 8.75
C THR A 100 0.12 -23.43 7.77
N GLY A 101 0.08 -22.78 6.62
CA GLY A 101 -0.89 -22.98 5.53
C GLY A 101 -0.29 -23.81 4.38
N VAL A 102 -0.46 -23.30 3.16
CA VAL A 102 -0.04 -23.99 1.92
C VAL A 102 1.44 -24.36 1.91
N GLY A 103 2.30 -23.52 2.50
CA GLY A 103 3.72 -23.83 2.62
C GLY A 103 4.00 -25.06 3.47
N ALA A 104 3.21 -25.29 4.52
CA ALA A 104 3.30 -26.50 5.34
C ALA A 104 2.66 -27.74 4.67
N TRP A 105 1.65 -27.53 3.82
CA TRP A 105 0.95 -28.61 3.09
C TRP A 105 1.72 -29.07 1.87
N THR A 106 2.57 -28.21 1.31
CA THR A 106 3.34 -28.48 0.09
C THR A 106 4.69 -29.08 0.44
N ARG A 107 4.94 -30.30 -0.01
CA ARG A 107 6.19 -31.03 0.23
C ARG A 107 6.89 -31.37 -1.07
N PRO A 108 8.00 -30.71 -1.41
CA PRO A 108 8.84 -31.12 -2.53
C PRO A 108 9.49 -32.47 -2.19
N LYS A 109 9.59 -33.37 -3.20
CA LYS A 109 10.25 -34.68 -3.03
C LYS A 109 11.76 -34.56 -2.82
N VAL A 110 12.34 -33.39 -3.17
CA VAL A 110 13.76 -33.07 -2.95
C VAL A 110 13.89 -31.69 -2.31
N THR A 111 14.84 -31.56 -1.40
CA THR A 111 15.12 -30.27 -0.71
C THR A 111 16.20 -29.46 -1.40
N ALA A 112 16.89 -30.03 -2.38
CA ALA A 112 17.87 -29.37 -3.22
C ALA A 112 17.92 -30.05 -4.60
N VAL A 113 18.25 -29.25 -5.63
CA VAL A 113 18.42 -29.73 -7.00
C VAL A 113 19.68 -29.12 -7.60
N THR A 114 20.47 -29.95 -8.31
CA THR A 114 21.62 -29.47 -9.10
C THR A 114 21.28 -29.57 -10.58
N VAL A 115 21.35 -28.44 -11.30
CA VAL A 115 21.00 -28.37 -12.73
C VAL A 115 22.23 -27.98 -13.52
N ALA A 116 22.62 -28.82 -14.45
CA ALA A 116 23.74 -28.54 -15.35
C ALA A 116 23.42 -27.36 -16.29
N PRO A 117 24.44 -26.67 -16.85
CA PRO A 117 24.25 -25.54 -17.75
C PRO A 117 23.34 -25.89 -18.94
N GLY A 118 22.35 -25.04 -19.21
CA GLY A 118 21.39 -25.23 -20.30
C GLY A 118 20.43 -26.41 -20.14
N LYS A 119 20.46 -27.13 -19.01
CA LYS A 119 19.57 -28.27 -18.76
C LYS A 119 18.41 -27.87 -17.85
N SER A 120 17.40 -28.75 -17.81
CA SER A 120 16.26 -28.66 -16.90
C SER A 120 16.25 -29.88 -15.97
N ALA A 121 15.69 -29.68 -14.78
CA ALA A 121 15.43 -30.71 -13.81
C ALA A 121 14.00 -30.61 -13.31
N ASP A 122 13.36 -31.74 -13.13
CA ASP A 122 12.02 -31.82 -12.59
C ASP A 122 12.09 -31.90 -11.06
N VAL A 123 11.23 -31.16 -10.41
CA VAL A 123 11.04 -31.13 -8.97
C VAL A 123 9.60 -31.53 -8.67
N PRO A 124 9.34 -32.82 -8.49
CA PRO A 124 8.03 -33.31 -8.09
C PRO A 124 7.72 -32.85 -6.66
N PHE A 125 6.46 -32.54 -6.41
CA PHE A 125 5.95 -32.16 -5.09
C PHE A 125 4.54 -32.69 -4.87
N THR A 126 4.15 -32.74 -3.61
CA THR A 126 2.83 -33.15 -3.17
C THR A 126 2.23 -32.06 -2.30
N VAL A 127 0.98 -31.70 -2.54
CA VAL A 127 0.18 -30.85 -1.67
C VAL A 127 -0.81 -31.74 -0.93
N THR A 128 -0.71 -31.82 0.40
CA THR A 128 -1.63 -32.58 1.25
C THR A 128 -2.41 -31.61 2.12
N VAL A 129 -3.70 -31.47 1.84
CA VAL A 129 -4.59 -30.61 2.62
C VAL A 129 -4.99 -31.34 3.91
N PRO A 130 -4.78 -30.77 5.10
CA PRO A 130 -5.21 -31.40 6.35
C PRO A 130 -6.74 -31.62 6.40
N GLU A 131 -7.19 -32.64 7.12
CA GLU A 131 -8.63 -32.91 7.31
C GLU A 131 -9.36 -31.76 8.02
N ASN A 132 -8.66 -31.04 8.90
CA ASN A 132 -9.16 -29.91 9.64
C ASN A 132 -8.87 -28.55 8.95
N ALA A 133 -8.47 -28.56 7.67
CA ALA A 133 -8.24 -27.32 6.94
C ALA A 133 -9.55 -26.53 6.80
N THR A 134 -9.48 -25.22 7.04
CA THR A 134 -10.63 -24.34 6.89
C THR A 134 -11.01 -24.19 5.42
N PRO A 135 -12.30 -24.30 5.06
CA PRO A 135 -12.77 -24.04 3.70
C PRO A 135 -12.38 -22.64 3.21
N GLY A 136 -12.03 -22.53 1.95
CA GLY A 136 -11.70 -21.24 1.32
C GLY A 136 -10.38 -21.24 0.58
N ASP A 137 -9.92 -20.02 0.27
CA ASP A 137 -8.70 -19.80 -0.50
C ASP A 137 -7.47 -19.71 0.40
N HIS A 138 -6.45 -20.49 0.05
CA HIS A 138 -5.15 -20.49 0.69
C HIS A 138 -4.08 -20.31 -0.38
N VAL A 139 -3.05 -19.52 -0.10
CA VAL A 139 -1.98 -19.25 -1.05
C VAL A 139 -0.62 -19.42 -0.39
N GLY A 140 0.27 -20.01 -1.13
CA GLY A 140 1.68 -20.17 -0.81
C GLY A 140 2.49 -20.22 -2.09
N GLY A 141 3.69 -20.76 -2.00
CA GLY A 141 4.54 -20.94 -3.16
C GLY A 141 5.56 -22.07 -2.96
N LEU A 142 5.99 -22.59 -4.08
CA LEU A 142 7.13 -23.48 -4.17
C LEU A 142 8.32 -22.70 -4.73
N LEU A 143 9.41 -22.62 -3.96
CA LEU A 143 10.55 -21.76 -4.24
C LEU A 143 11.81 -22.58 -4.50
N THR A 144 12.65 -21.96 -5.34
CA THR A 144 14.06 -22.30 -5.49
C THR A 144 14.91 -21.12 -5.03
N SER A 145 15.93 -21.34 -4.23
CA SER A 145 16.83 -20.32 -3.73
C SER A 145 18.28 -20.76 -3.96
N LEU A 146 19.15 -19.82 -4.28
CA LEU A 146 20.57 -20.09 -4.44
C LEU A 146 21.15 -20.50 -3.09
N GLU A 147 21.83 -21.65 -3.05
CA GLU A 147 22.33 -22.23 -1.79
C GLU A 147 23.56 -21.46 -1.24
N GLN A 148 24.30 -20.77 -2.10
CA GLN A 148 25.38 -19.88 -1.72
C GLN A 148 24.87 -18.43 -1.71
N ALA A 149 24.94 -17.81 -0.54
CA ALA A 149 24.77 -16.39 -0.44
C ALA A 149 25.86 -15.67 -1.26
N ASP A 150 25.47 -14.79 -2.14
CA ASP A 150 26.41 -13.95 -2.89
C ASP A 150 26.95 -12.90 -1.90
N THR A 151 28.16 -13.15 -1.35
CA THR A 151 28.81 -12.25 -0.39
C THR A 151 29.60 -11.13 -1.08
N ALA A 152 29.30 -10.81 -2.33
CA ALA A 152 29.89 -9.67 -3.00
C ALA A 152 29.58 -8.38 -2.21
N ALA A 153 30.60 -7.72 -1.73
CA ALA A 153 30.53 -6.44 -1.00
C ALA A 153 29.84 -6.49 0.38
N GLY A 154 29.81 -7.62 1.10
CA GLY A 154 29.28 -7.70 2.47
C GLY A 154 27.74 -7.62 2.57
N ILE A 155 27.02 -7.64 1.47
CA ILE A 155 25.56 -7.73 1.41
C ILE A 155 25.18 -9.17 1.09
N ASN A 156 24.40 -9.78 1.97
CA ASN A 156 23.85 -11.11 1.74
C ASN A 156 22.57 -10.99 0.89
N VAL A 157 22.66 -11.35 -0.39
CA VAL A 157 21.51 -11.32 -1.32
C VAL A 157 20.91 -12.71 -1.42
N ASP A 158 19.70 -12.91 -0.90
CA ASP A 158 18.91 -14.12 -1.10
C ASP A 158 18.20 -14.05 -2.47
N ARG A 159 18.80 -14.71 -3.49
CA ARG A 159 18.17 -14.82 -4.81
C ARG A 159 17.23 -16.00 -4.83
N ARG A 160 15.93 -15.75 -4.90
CA ARG A 160 14.90 -16.77 -4.93
C ARG A 160 13.93 -16.57 -6.10
N LEU A 161 13.50 -17.67 -6.71
CA LEU A 161 12.42 -17.73 -7.69
C LEU A 161 11.43 -18.80 -7.27
N GLY A 162 10.14 -18.51 -7.41
CA GLY A 162 9.09 -19.46 -7.05
C GLY A 162 7.87 -19.35 -7.95
N LEU A 163 7.02 -20.34 -7.84
CA LEU A 163 5.69 -20.36 -8.44
C LEU A 163 4.64 -20.34 -7.35
N ARG A 164 3.62 -19.55 -7.55
CA ARG A 164 2.47 -19.49 -6.65
C ARG A 164 1.75 -20.85 -6.66
N VAL A 165 1.39 -21.29 -5.46
CA VAL A 165 0.52 -22.44 -5.21
C VAL A 165 -0.75 -21.93 -4.55
N ALA A 166 -1.84 -21.91 -5.28
CA ALA A 166 -3.16 -21.55 -4.78
C ALA A 166 -3.99 -22.82 -4.55
N VAL A 167 -4.56 -22.93 -3.36
CA VAL A 167 -5.39 -24.08 -2.98
C VAL A 167 -6.73 -23.55 -2.50
N ARG A 168 -7.79 -23.93 -3.20
CA ARG A 168 -9.17 -23.72 -2.73
C ARG A 168 -9.63 -24.97 -2.03
N VAL A 169 -9.75 -24.91 -0.70
CA VAL A 169 -10.26 -25.98 0.12
C VAL A 169 -11.78 -26.03 0.01
N GLY A 170 -12.30 -27.23 -0.30
CA GLY A 170 -13.75 -27.47 -0.47
C GLY A 170 -14.54 -27.10 0.76
N GLY A 171 -15.75 -26.57 0.53
CA GLY A 171 -16.69 -26.12 1.55
C GLY A 171 -17.39 -24.81 1.18
N GLU A 172 -18.16 -24.25 2.12
CA GLU A 172 -18.91 -23.02 1.90
C GLU A 172 -17.98 -21.81 1.79
N LEU A 173 -18.04 -21.10 0.65
CA LEU A 173 -17.36 -19.83 0.47
C LEU A 173 -18.19 -18.68 1.08
N LYS A 174 -17.55 -17.89 1.92
CA LYS A 174 -18.13 -16.71 2.58
C LYS A 174 -17.27 -15.48 2.25
N PRO A 175 -17.30 -15.00 1.00
CA PRO A 175 -16.49 -13.87 0.60
C PRO A 175 -16.98 -12.60 1.29
N ARG A 176 -16.10 -11.90 2.01
CA ARG A 176 -16.44 -10.69 2.74
C ARG A 176 -15.23 -9.78 2.95
N LEU A 177 -15.33 -8.53 2.50
CA LEU A 177 -14.43 -7.46 2.91
C LEU A 177 -15.13 -6.55 3.91
N ALA A 178 -14.36 -5.93 4.78
CA ALA A 178 -14.78 -4.86 5.68
C ALA A 178 -13.89 -3.64 5.49
N VAL A 179 -14.45 -2.45 5.74
CA VAL A 179 -13.70 -1.20 5.86
C VAL A 179 -13.71 -0.83 7.33
N GLU A 180 -12.52 -0.72 7.92
CA GLU A 180 -12.32 -0.48 9.35
C GLU A 180 -11.44 0.75 9.57
N ASP A 181 -11.44 1.30 10.79
CA ASP A 181 -10.52 2.35 11.27
C ASP A 181 -10.47 3.59 10.36
N VAL A 182 -11.63 4.03 9.85
CA VAL A 182 -11.69 5.24 9.00
C VAL A 182 -11.32 6.45 9.84
N GLN A 183 -10.35 7.22 9.36
CA GLN A 183 -9.88 8.47 9.95
C GLN A 183 -9.88 9.57 8.90
N LEU A 184 -10.17 10.78 9.33
CA LEU A 184 -10.15 11.97 8.49
C LEU A 184 -9.31 13.05 9.14
N ASP A 185 -8.24 13.44 8.48
CA ASP A 185 -7.39 14.56 8.87
C ASP A 185 -7.56 15.69 7.88
N TYR A 186 -8.06 16.84 8.35
CA TYR A 186 -8.29 18.02 7.51
C TYR A 186 -7.19 19.05 7.72
N HIS A 187 -6.62 19.51 6.62
CA HIS A 187 -5.61 20.56 6.55
C HIS A 187 -6.22 21.79 5.90
N GLY A 188 -6.66 22.74 6.73
CA GLY A 188 -7.24 24.02 6.27
C GLY A 188 -6.19 24.92 5.64
N SER A 189 -6.64 25.81 4.76
CA SER A 189 -5.81 26.89 4.21
C SER A 189 -5.97 28.20 5.03
N ALA A 190 -5.04 29.12 4.87
CA ALA A 190 -5.03 30.39 5.59
C ALA A 190 -6.18 31.36 5.17
N GLY A 191 -6.75 31.20 3.98
CA GLY A 191 -7.84 32.02 3.48
C GLY A 191 -9.19 31.66 4.09
N PRO A 192 -10.07 32.63 4.40
CA PRO A 192 -11.35 32.37 5.04
C PRO A 192 -12.34 31.59 4.19
N PHE A 193 -12.18 31.60 2.86
CA PHE A 193 -12.99 30.86 1.89
C PHE A 193 -12.19 29.90 1.02
N SER A 194 -10.90 29.76 1.29
CA SER A 194 -10.04 28.89 0.51
C SER A 194 -10.29 27.44 0.86
N LYS A 195 -10.27 26.58 -0.17
CA LYS A 195 -10.32 25.15 0.01
C LYS A 195 -9.00 24.65 0.60
N GLY A 196 -9.09 23.65 1.46
CA GLY A 196 -7.97 22.92 2.02
C GLY A 196 -7.80 21.55 1.35
N SER A 197 -7.06 20.70 2.01
CA SER A 197 -6.91 19.29 1.67
C SER A 197 -7.33 18.41 2.85
N ALA A 198 -7.66 17.17 2.57
CA ALA A 198 -7.92 16.18 3.59
C ALA A 198 -7.17 14.90 3.29
N THR A 199 -6.78 14.19 4.34
CA THR A 199 -6.23 12.84 4.21
C THR A 199 -7.21 11.87 4.87
N VAL A 200 -7.67 10.90 4.09
CA VAL A 200 -8.55 9.83 4.57
C VAL A 200 -7.72 8.56 4.68
N THR A 201 -7.66 8.00 5.88
CA THR A 201 -6.97 6.73 6.15
C THR A 201 -7.98 5.70 6.59
N TYR A 202 -7.88 4.48 6.09
CA TYR A 202 -8.74 3.36 6.50
C TYR A 202 -8.03 2.03 6.27
N THR A 203 -8.58 0.98 6.85
CA THR A 203 -8.07 -0.39 6.72
C THR A 203 -9.09 -1.24 5.97
N VAL A 204 -8.64 -1.89 4.90
CA VAL A 204 -9.42 -2.95 4.23
C VAL A 204 -9.06 -4.27 4.89
N HIS A 205 -10.05 -4.99 5.38
CA HIS A 205 -9.89 -6.26 6.07
C HIS A 205 -10.68 -7.36 5.36
N ASN A 206 -10.01 -8.42 4.94
CA ASN A 206 -10.68 -9.61 4.42
C ASN A 206 -11.16 -10.47 5.60
N THR A 207 -12.42 -10.31 5.96
CA THR A 207 -13.08 -11.07 7.03
C THR A 207 -13.76 -12.35 6.53
N GLY A 208 -13.64 -12.63 5.23
CA GLY A 208 -14.14 -13.83 4.59
C GLY A 208 -13.10 -14.93 4.47
N ASN A 209 -13.43 -15.94 3.67
CA ASN A 209 -12.56 -17.09 3.40
C ASN A 209 -12.20 -17.24 1.91
N ALA A 210 -12.44 -16.21 1.10
CA ALA A 210 -12.04 -16.17 -0.31
C ALA A 210 -11.01 -15.08 -0.55
N LEU A 211 -10.16 -15.26 -1.55
CA LEU A 211 -9.25 -14.22 -2.05
C LEU A 211 -10.07 -13.13 -2.72
N LEU A 212 -9.97 -11.89 -2.23
CA LEU A 212 -10.77 -10.77 -2.69
C LEU A 212 -9.92 -9.55 -2.98
N SER A 213 -10.22 -8.86 -4.05
CA SER A 213 -9.82 -7.46 -4.27
C SER A 213 -11.05 -6.55 -4.14
N GLY A 214 -10.89 -5.24 -4.29
CA GLY A 214 -12.03 -4.33 -4.20
C GLY A 214 -11.78 -3.03 -4.93
N ARG A 215 -12.82 -2.54 -5.62
CA ARG A 215 -12.84 -1.18 -6.16
C ARG A 215 -13.21 -0.22 -5.06
N GLN A 216 -12.43 0.84 -4.91
CA GLN A 216 -12.58 1.79 -3.82
C GLN A 216 -13.03 3.16 -4.31
N GLU A 217 -13.87 3.80 -3.52
CA GLU A 217 -14.34 5.18 -3.71
C GLU A 217 -14.27 5.90 -2.37
N VAL A 218 -13.61 7.05 -2.33
CA VAL A 218 -13.49 7.88 -1.13
C VAL A 218 -14.07 9.25 -1.41
N ALA A 219 -14.92 9.73 -0.52
CA ALA A 219 -15.48 11.07 -0.60
C ALA A 219 -15.53 11.74 0.76
N VAL A 220 -15.27 13.05 0.78
CA VAL A 220 -15.44 13.92 1.94
C VAL A 220 -16.64 14.81 1.70
N ARG A 221 -17.51 14.93 2.71
CA ARG A 221 -18.73 15.75 2.67
C ARG A 221 -18.77 16.71 3.84
N GLY A 222 -19.27 17.90 3.62
CA GLY A 222 -19.60 18.87 4.66
C GLY A 222 -20.92 18.57 5.37
N PRO A 223 -21.38 19.50 6.25
CA PRO A 223 -22.65 19.37 6.95
C PRO A 223 -23.81 19.14 5.98
N PHE A 224 -24.79 18.33 6.38
CA PHE A 224 -25.99 18.00 5.59
C PHE A 224 -25.70 17.34 4.22
N GLY A 225 -24.50 16.79 4.02
CA GLY A 225 -24.10 16.17 2.75
C GLY A 225 -23.68 17.15 1.66
N TRP A 226 -23.59 18.44 1.96
CA TRP A 226 -23.14 19.47 1.04
C TRP A 226 -21.61 19.44 0.84
N LEU A 227 -21.13 20.17 -0.17
CA LEU A 227 -19.69 20.32 -0.44
C LEU A 227 -18.96 18.97 -0.61
N ARG A 228 -19.61 18.03 -1.31
CA ARG A 228 -19.02 16.72 -1.59
C ARG A 228 -17.80 16.89 -2.50
N THR A 229 -16.66 16.40 -2.05
CA THR A 229 -15.43 16.24 -2.84
C THR A 229 -15.07 14.78 -2.83
N ALA A 230 -14.92 14.15 -3.99
CA ALA A 230 -14.44 12.79 -4.12
C ALA A 230 -12.91 12.83 -4.33
N ALA A 231 -12.22 11.80 -3.92
CA ALA A 231 -10.85 11.55 -4.37
C ALA A 231 -10.85 11.27 -5.88
N ASP A 232 -9.73 11.54 -6.52
CA ASP A 232 -9.49 11.12 -7.90
C ASP A 232 -9.55 9.60 -8.02
N ASP A 233 -9.53 9.07 -9.26
CA ASP A 233 -9.60 7.64 -9.52
C ASP A 233 -8.55 6.87 -8.70
N LEU A 234 -9.06 6.02 -7.80
CA LEU A 234 -8.24 5.20 -6.94
C LEU A 234 -7.99 3.84 -7.60
N PRO A 235 -6.77 3.30 -7.52
CA PRO A 235 -6.52 1.94 -7.98
C PRO A 235 -7.35 0.94 -7.16
N ASP A 236 -7.68 -0.20 -7.76
CA ASP A 236 -8.30 -1.29 -7.02
C ASP A 236 -7.36 -1.76 -5.88
N THR A 237 -7.95 -2.25 -4.78
CA THR A 237 -7.14 -2.83 -3.71
C THR A 237 -6.40 -4.07 -4.21
N PRO A 238 -5.24 -4.41 -3.62
CA PRO A 238 -4.62 -5.69 -3.90
C PRO A 238 -5.57 -6.84 -3.56
N ALA A 239 -5.28 -8.01 -4.11
CA ALA A 239 -5.97 -9.23 -3.74
C ALA A 239 -5.51 -9.65 -2.33
N LEU A 240 -6.40 -9.51 -1.35
CA LEU A 240 -6.15 -9.84 0.05
C LEU A 240 -6.52 -11.28 0.34
N LEU A 241 -5.63 -12.00 0.98
CA LEU A 241 -5.88 -13.33 1.51
C LEU A 241 -6.86 -13.29 2.69
N PRO A 242 -7.55 -14.40 3.00
CA PRO A 242 -8.40 -14.50 4.18
C PRO A 242 -7.68 -14.08 5.47
N GLY A 243 -8.29 -13.18 6.25
CA GLY A 243 -7.74 -12.65 7.50
C GLY A 243 -6.75 -11.49 7.34
N GLU A 244 -6.35 -11.14 6.13
CA GLU A 244 -5.39 -10.06 5.90
C GLU A 244 -6.02 -8.67 5.99
N ARG A 245 -5.16 -7.71 6.36
CA ARG A 245 -5.48 -6.29 6.51
C ARG A 245 -4.54 -5.46 5.66
N TRP A 246 -5.09 -4.48 4.97
CA TRP A 246 -4.31 -3.55 4.15
C TRP A 246 -4.71 -2.12 4.43
N LYS A 247 -3.73 -1.30 4.83
CA LYS A 247 -3.95 0.11 5.17
C LYS A 247 -3.89 0.97 3.92
N VAL A 248 -4.90 1.83 3.76
CA VAL A 248 -5.04 2.77 2.65
C VAL A 248 -4.94 4.19 3.18
N THR A 249 -4.22 5.04 2.47
CA THR A 249 -4.13 6.48 2.74
C THR A 249 -4.42 7.23 1.45
N VAL A 250 -5.47 8.04 1.44
CA VAL A 250 -5.98 8.73 0.27
C VAL A 250 -5.95 10.25 0.51
N PRO A 251 -5.16 10.99 -0.25
CA PRO A 251 -5.24 12.44 -0.25
C PRO A 251 -6.48 12.89 -1.04
N VAL A 252 -7.23 13.85 -0.50
CA VAL A 252 -8.38 14.48 -1.15
C VAL A 252 -8.11 15.97 -1.22
N ALA A 253 -7.95 16.48 -2.43
CA ALA A 253 -7.72 17.91 -2.68
C ALA A 253 -9.04 18.68 -2.71
N ASP A 254 -8.94 20.02 -2.68
CA ASP A 254 -10.07 20.93 -2.87
C ASP A 254 -11.26 20.75 -1.92
N VAL A 255 -10.99 20.31 -0.69
CA VAL A 255 -12.00 20.13 0.34
C VAL A 255 -12.38 21.50 0.92
N ALA A 256 -13.65 21.88 0.76
CA ALA A 256 -14.15 23.14 1.33
C ALA A 256 -14.19 23.05 2.87
N PRO A 257 -13.81 24.14 3.59
CA PRO A 257 -13.92 24.18 5.03
C PRO A 257 -15.38 24.08 5.47
N GLY A 258 -15.65 23.24 6.45
CA GLY A 258 -16.95 23.09 7.09
C GLY A 258 -16.75 22.91 8.58
N VAL A 259 -17.78 23.21 9.40
CA VAL A 259 -17.67 23.03 10.85
C VAL A 259 -17.38 21.57 11.21
N ARG A 260 -17.98 20.65 10.46
CA ARG A 260 -17.75 19.20 10.58
C ARG A 260 -17.73 18.59 9.18
N LEU A 261 -16.70 17.81 8.91
CA LEU A 261 -16.56 17.03 7.68
C LEU A 261 -16.78 15.55 8.00
N THR A 262 -17.30 14.81 7.03
CA THR A 262 -17.46 13.37 7.11
C THR A 262 -16.80 12.72 5.89
N ALA A 263 -15.80 11.88 6.13
CA ALA A 263 -15.24 11.01 5.12
C ALA A 263 -16.06 9.73 5.04
N THR A 264 -16.31 9.26 3.83
CA THR A 264 -16.92 7.96 3.55
C THR A 264 -16.00 7.20 2.63
N ALA A 265 -15.54 6.03 3.07
CA ALA A 265 -14.83 5.07 2.25
C ALA A 265 -15.82 3.96 1.84
N LYS A 266 -16.02 3.78 0.55
CA LYS A 266 -16.88 2.76 -0.03
C LYS A 266 -16.03 1.78 -0.81
N LEU A 267 -16.25 0.49 -0.59
CA LEU A 267 -15.52 -0.60 -1.23
C LEU A 267 -16.52 -1.54 -1.88
N LEU A 268 -16.32 -1.82 -3.17
CA LEU A 268 -17.03 -2.83 -3.93
C LEU A 268 -16.14 -4.09 -4.02
N PRO A 269 -16.38 -5.13 -3.20
CA PRO A 269 -15.57 -6.33 -3.23
C PRO A 269 -15.72 -7.06 -4.57
N LEU A 270 -14.62 -7.59 -5.09
CA LEU A 270 -14.51 -8.33 -6.33
C LEU A 270 -14.00 -9.74 -6.03
N LEU A 271 -14.80 -10.75 -6.32
CA LEU A 271 -14.40 -12.14 -6.25
C LEU A 271 -13.83 -12.57 -7.60
N THR A 272 -12.56 -12.98 -7.61
CA THR A 272 -11.93 -13.50 -8.82
C THR A 272 -12.05 -15.02 -8.86
N ASP A 273 -12.54 -15.54 -9.96
CA ASP A 273 -12.61 -16.99 -10.21
C ASP A 273 -11.28 -17.55 -10.76
N ALA A 274 -11.25 -18.87 -10.99
CA ALA A 274 -10.08 -19.55 -11.52
C ALA A 274 -9.72 -19.14 -12.96
N SER A 275 -10.66 -18.58 -13.70
CA SER A 275 -10.46 -18.07 -15.07
C SER A 275 -9.97 -16.63 -15.12
N GLY A 276 -9.90 -15.96 -13.95
CA GLY A 276 -9.53 -14.55 -13.84
C GLY A 276 -10.72 -13.59 -14.00
N SER A 277 -11.94 -14.10 -14.18
CA SER A 277 -13.13 -13.26 -14.23
C SER A 277 -13.51 -12.75 -12.85
N THR A 278 -13.94 -11.49 -12.77
CA THR A 278 -14.32 -10.85 -11.51
C THR A 278 -15.81 -10.69 -11.37
N THR A 279 -16.36 -11.14 -10.25
CA THR A 279 -17.78 -10.97 -9.90
C THR A 279 -17.91 -9.95 -8.76
N PRO A 280 -18.63 -8.84 -8.95
CA PRO A 280 -18.83 -7.85 -7.89
C PRO A 280 -19.80 -8.40 -6.83
N LEU A 281 -19.48 -8.13 -5.57
CA LEU A 281 -20.31 -8.46 -4.41
C LEU A 281 -21.05 -7.21 -3.91
N LYS A 282 -21.77 -7.35 -2.79
CA LYS A 282 -22.41 -6.21 -2.16
C LYS A 282 -21.37 -5.19 -1.68
N PRO A 283 -21.53 -3.89 -2.00
CA PRO A 283 -20.63 -2.87 -1.52
C PRO A 283 -20.69 -2.74 0.01
N VAL A 284 -19.57 -2.43 0.60
CA VAL A 284 -19.43 -2.09 2.02
C VAL A 284 -18.92 -0.67 2.15
N GLU A 285 -19.37 0.03 3.19
CA GLU A 285 -18.96 1.41 3.44
C GLU A 285 -18.75 1.65 4.94
N ALA A 286 -17.83 2.54 5.23
CA ALA A 286 -17.63 3.06 6.57
C ALA A 286 -17.34 4.56 6.49
N SER A 287 -17.66 5.27 7.57
CA SER A 287 -17.46 6.71 7.62
C SER A 287 -16.92 7.17 8.95
N ALA A 288 -16.16 8.27 8.92
CA ALA A 288 -15.68 8.97 10.10
C ALA A 288 -15.82 10.47 9.93
N GLY A 289 -16.03 11.17 11.05
CA GLY A 289 -16.16 12.62 11.06
C GLY A 289 -14.99 13.31 11.74
N ALA A 290 -14.58 14.46 11.21
CA ALA A 290 -13.59 15.33 11.85
C ALA A 290 -14.09 16.78 11.92
N TRP A 291 -13.56 17.52 12.88
CA TRP A 291 -13.81 18.95 12.99
C TRP A 291 -12.89 19.70 12.02
N ALA A 292 -13.47 20.58 11.21
CA ALA A 292 -12.78 21.38 10.22
C ALA A 292 -13.18 22.84 10.36
N VAL A 293 -12.91 23.41 11.52
CA VAL A 293 -13.33 24.79 11.84
C VAL A 293 -12.46 25.78 11.04
N PRO A 294 -13.07 26.65 10.21
CA PRO A 294 -12.35 27.71 9.52
C PRO A 294 -12.04 28.86 10.51
N TRP A 295 -10.94 28.72 11.25
CA TRP A 295 -10.56 29.67 12.33
C TRP A 295 -10.44 31.12 11.85
N THR A 296 -9.98 31.34 10.62
CA THR A 296 -9.89 32.68 10.01
C THR A 296 -11.27 33.31 9.81
N LEU A 297 -12.24 32.53 9.35
CA LEU A 297 -13.63 32.99 9.22
C LEU A 297 -14.24 33.24 10.60
N ALA A 298 -14.02 32.37 11.56
CA ALA A 298 -14.49 32.56 12.94
C ALA A 298 -13.92 33.83 13.57
N LEU A 299 -12.64 34.11 13.36
CA LEU A 299 -12.00 35.36 13.83
C LEU A 299 -12.61 36.60 13.15
N ILE A 300 -12.82 36.59 11.83
CA ILE A 300 -13.46 37.72 11.12
C ILE A 300 -14.87 37.98 11.66
N VAL A 301 -15.68 36.94 11.84
CA VAL A 301 -17.02 37.06 12.41
C VAL A 301 -16.98 37.64 13.83
N LEU A 302 -16.05 37.16 14.67
CA LEU A 302 -15.86 37.68 16.02
C LEU A 302 -15.50 39.19 16.00
N LEU A 303 -14.58 39.58 15.14
CA LEU A 303 -14.19 40.99 14.98
C LEU A 303 -15.35 41.87 14.50
N LEU A 304 -16.17 41.39 13.56
CA LEU A 304 -17.37 42.09 13.11
C LEU A 304 -18.39 42.25 14.24
N ILE A 305 -18.65 41.22 15.02
CA ILE A 305 -19.53 41.29 16.19
C ILE A 305 -18.99 42.31 17.20
N ALA A 306 -17.69 42.28 17.48
CA ALA A 306 -17.06 43.27 18.38
C ALA A 306 -17.17 44.69 17.85
N ALA A 307 -16.96 44.91 16.56
CA ALA A 307 -17.10 46.23 15.91
C ALA A 307 -18.55 46.74 15.99
N VAL A 308 -19.53 45.92 15.63
CA VAL A 308 -20.95 46.27 15.73
C VAL A 308 -21.34 46.59 17.18
N THR A 309 -20.90 45.80 18.14
CA THR A 309 -21.15 46.02 19.56
C THR A 309 -20.55 47.35 20.02
N ALA A 310 -19.29 47.63 19.62
CA ALA A 310 -18.65 48.93 19.93
C ALA A 310 -19.39 50.09 19.33
N ILE A 311 -19.84 50.02 18.08
CA ILE A 311 -20.64 51.08 17.43
C ILE A 311 -21.95 51.33 18.18
N VAL A 312 -22.66 50.25 18.56
CA VAL A 312 -23.93 50.39 19.31
C VAL A 312 -23.69 51.05 20.68
N LEU A 313 -22.66 50.63 21.40
CA LEU A 313 -22.31 51.22 22.70
C LEU A 313 -21.91 52.70 22.59
N LEU A 314 -21.10 53.07 21.58
CA LEU A 314 -20.74 54.45 21.31
C LEU A 314 -21.97 55.31 20.92
N ALA A 315 -22.85 54.77 20.08
CA ALA A 315 -24.09 55.46 19.70
C ALA A 315 -24.99 55.69 20.92
N ARG A 316 -25.16 54.67 21.81
CA ARG A 316 -25.91 54.84 23.07
C ARG A 316 -25.26 55.89 23.98
N ARG A 317 -23.94 55.84 24.13
CA ARG A 317 -23.20 56.82 24.95
C ARG A 317 -23.32 58.24 24.39
N ASN A 318 -23.28 58.45 23.08
CA ASN A 318 -23.45 59.70 22.45
C ASN A 318 -24.89 60.25 22.58
N ARG A 319 -25.91 59.35 22.47
CA ARG A 319 -27.31 59.77 22.70
C ARG A 319 -27.54 60.22 24.15
N THR A 320 -27.00 59.52 25.14
CA THR A 320 -27.10 59.87 26.55
C THR A 320 -26.38 61.21 26.82
N ARG A 321 -25.19 61.43 26.24
CA ARG A 321 -24.46 62.72 26.36
C ARG A 321 -25.20 63.89 25.70
N ARG A 322 -25.84 63.67 24.54
CA ARG A 322 -26.66 64.69 23.88
C ARG A 322 -27.86 65.10 24.75
N LYS A 323 -28.63 64.13 25.26
CA LYS A 323 -29.75 64.37 26.16
C LYS A 323 -29.30 65.05 27.43
N ALA A 324 -28.16 64.75 28.00
CA ALA A 324 -27.61 65.40 29.18
C ALA A 324 -27.23 66.91 28.89
N ARG A 325 -26.63 67.13 27.70
CA ARG A 325 -26.34 68.55 27.27
C ARG A 325 -27.59 69.35 27.01
N GLU A 326 -28.60 68.77 26.36
CA GLU A 326 -29.89 69.42 26.13
C GLU A 326 -30.59 69.76 27.47
N ALA A 327 -30.58 68.85 28.40
CA ALA A 327 -31.16 69.03 29.76
C ALA A 327 -30.37 70.12 30.59
N ALA A 328 -29.05 70.25 30.35
CA ALA A 328 -28.24 71.29 30.97
C ALA A 328 -28.57 72.70 30.38
N LEU A 329 -28.67 72.80 29.05
CA LEU A 329 -29.03 74.00 28.36
C LEU A 329 -30.44 74.49 28.77
N VAL A 330 -31.42 73.60 28.88
CA VAL A 330 -32.77 73.97 29.36
C VAL A 330 -32.72 74.43 30.80
N ARG A 331 -31.94 73.78 31.68
CA ARG A 331 -31.76 74.20 33.06
C ARG A 331 -31.16 75.65 33.17
N ASP A 332 -30.13 75.91 32.36
CA ASP A 332 -29.46 77.16 32.36
C ASP A 332 -30.37 78.29 31.81
N ALA A 333 -31.15 77.97 30.74
CA ALA A 333 -32.17 78.94 30.20
C ALA A 333 -33.30 79.25 31.20
N VAL A 334 -33.78 78.22 31.95
CA VAL A 334 -34.78 78.42 33.02
C VAL A 334 -34.21 79.26 34.16
N LYS A 335 -32.97 79.05 34.60
CA LYS A 335 -32.31 79.85 35.61
C LYS A 335 -32.16 81.30 35.13
N ALA A 336 -31.79 81.54 33.87
CA ALA A 336 -31.69 82.91 33.32
C ALA A 336 -33.03 83.61 33.15
N ALA A 337 -34.13 82.89 33.03
CA ALA A 337 -35.48 83.46 32.93
C ALA A 337 -36.14 83.75 34.30
N MET A 338 -35.61 83.22 35.39
CA MET A 338 -36.12 83.35 36.73
C MET A 338 -35.30 84.32 37.63
N GLY A 339 -34.19 84.85 37.17
CA GLY A 339 -33.37 85.90 37.81
C GLY A 339 -33.48 87.22 37.07
#